data_8d734857257f08f79b8b881163ecbf1a
#
_entry.id   8d734857257f08f79b8b881163ecbf1a
#
_cell.length_a   1.000
_cell.length_b   1.000
_cell.length_c   1.000
_cell.angle_alpha   90.00
_cell.angle_beta   90.00
_cell.angle_gamma   90.00
#
_symmetry.space_group_name_H-M   'P 1'
#
loop_
_entity.id
_entity.type
_entity.pdbx_description
1 polymer ?
#
loop_
_entity_poly.entity_id
_entity_poly.type
_entity_poly.pdbx_seq_one_letter_code
_entity_poly.pdbx_strand_id
1 'polypeptide(L)'
;MARTGTVHHLRIDLSDVDRAVYETLDLRVAQHPSEPTRRVLAKTLAYALSFAPGIAFARAGLSDMDEPEIAIPDPMGILEWIEIGAPTSERLKRASNAARRVTVYSTTDADGVLERAQALPRANRITLHALDASFVDALAERVAVASGRFELVRSGGHLYATGGGVTVDAPLVTRSAGESEA
;
A
#
# COMPACT_ATOMS: atom_id res chain seq x y z
N MET A 1 -7.56 -14.99 -26.38
CA MET A 1 -6.39 -14.08 -26.40
C MET A 1 -6.15 -13.60 -24.98
N ALA A 2 -4.97 -13.86 -24.41
CA ALA A 2 -4.60 -13.34 -23.10
C ALA A 2 -4.51 -11.81 -23.19
N ARG A 3 -5.27 -11.10 -22.36
CA ARG A 3 -5.16 -9.65 -22.24
C ARG A 3 -3.82 -9.33 -21.59
N THR A 4 -2.97 -8.63 -22.30
CA THR A 4 -1.68 -8.18 -21.79
C THR A 4 -1.91 -7.13 -20.71
N GLY A 5 -1.28 -7.29 -19.54
CA GLY A 5 -1.36 -6.27 -18.48
C GLY A 5 -0.76 -4.93 -18.94
N THR A 6 -1.24 -3.85 -18.35
CA THR A 6 -0.71 -2.49 -18.58
C THR A 6 0.37 -2.19 -17.54
N VAL A 7 1.45 -1.53 -17.94
CA VAL A 7 2.48 -1.01 -17.01
C VAL A 7 2.33 0.50 -16.94
N HIS A 8 2.05 1.00 -15.74
CA HIS A 8 1.97 2.43 -15.45
C HIS A 8 3.33 2.96 -15.01
N HIS A 9 3.75 4.06 -15.58
CA HIS A 9 4.92 4.83 -15.12
C HIS A 9 4.43 5.94 -14.22
N LEU A 10 4.83 5.91 -12.96
CA LEU A 10 4.41 6.87 -11.95
C LEU A 10 5.64 7.50 -11.28
N ARG A 11 5.66 8.83 -11.25
CA ARG A 11 6.68 9.60 -10.55
C ARG A 11 6.07 10.30 -9.35
N ILE A 12 6.63 10.05 -8.18
CA ILE A 12 6.15 10.57 -6.91
C ILE A 12 7.27 11.37 -6.26
N ASP A 13 7.01 12.64 -5.98
CA ASP A 13 7.87 13.42 -5.08
C ASP A 13 7.30 13.25 -3.66
N LEU A 14 7.95 12.36 -2.89
CA LEU A 14 7.51 11.94 -1.55
C LEU A 14 8.13 12.81 -0.46
N SER A 15 7.29 13.32 0.43
CA SER A 15 7.67 14.01 1.68
C SER A 15 6.91 13.37 2.85
N ASP A 16 7.42 12.28 3.42
CA ASP A 16 6.87 11.66 4.61
C ASP A 16 7.53 12.28 5.85
N VAL A 17 6.92 13.33 6.37
CA VAL A 17 7.41 14.10 7.53
C VAL A 17 7.39 13.23 8.79
N ASP A 18 6.39 12.37 8.93
CA ASP A 18 6.22 11.51 10.12
C ASP A 18 7.34 10.48 10.27
N ARG A 19 7.97 10.08 9.14
CA ARG A 19 9.10 9.13 9.12
C ARG A 19 10.43 9.76 8.73
N ALA A 20 10.46 11.07 8.43
CA ALA A 20 11.62 11.79 7.90
C ALA A 20 12.17 11.17 6.60
N VAL A 21 11.28 10.76 5.69
CA VAL A 21 11.62 10.19 4.37
C VAL A 21 11.27 11.20 3.27
N TYR A 22 12.28 11.58 2.48
CA TYR A 22 12.16 12.56 1.40
C TYR A 22 12.81 11.99 0.15
N GLU A 23 12.00 11.56 -0.82
CA GLU A 23 12.47 10.81 -1.98
C GLU A 23 11.70 11.17 -3.25
N THR A 24 12.37 11.07 -4.39
CA THR A 24 11.70 11.06 -5.69
C THR A 24 11.67 9.61 -6.20
N LEU A 25 10.47 9.05 -6.34
CA LEU A 25 10.25 7.67 -6.74
C LEU A 25 9.83 7.61 -8.21
N ASP A 26 10.53 6.81 -9.01
CA ASP A 26 10.14 6.45 -10.38
C ASP A 26 9.69 4.98 -10.38
N LEU A 27 8.37 4.77 -10.46
CA LEU A 27 7.76 3.45 -10.31
C LEU A 27 7.20 2.93 -11.63
N ARG A 28 7.38 1.62 -11.84
CA ARG A 28 6.67 0.85 -12.87
C ARG A 28 5.70 -0.08 -12.19
N VAL A 29 4.41 0.24 -12.26
CA VAL A 29 3.36 -0.50 -11.57
C VAL A 29 2.56 -1.30 -12.59
N ALA A 30 2.64 -2.63 -12.48
CA ALA A 30 1.86 -3.51 -13.33
C ALA A 30 0.39 -3.53 -12.91
N GLN A 31 -0.51 -3.43 -13.88
CA GLN A 31 -1.94 -3.57 -13.72
C GLN A 31 -2.41 -4.81 -14.45
N HIS A 32 -3.06 -5.73 -13.75
CA HIS A 32 -3.74 -6.84 -14.39
C HIS A 32 -5.00 -6.33 -15.13
N PRO A 33 -5.42 -6.93 -16.27
CA PRO A 33 -6.60 -6.48 -17.03
C PRO A 33 -7.91 -6.44 -16.24
N SER A 34 -8.03 -7.23 -15.17
CA SER A 34 -9.17 -7.23 -14.25
C SER A 34 -9.01 -6.31 -13.04
N GLU A 35 -7.86 -5.66 -12.88
CA GLU A 35 -7.55 -4.82 -11.74
C GLU A 35 -8.06 -3.39 -11.96
N PRO A 36 -8.87 -2.81 -11.05
CA PRO A 36 -9.34 -1.44 -11.20
C PRO A 36 -8.20 -0.45 -10.94
N THR A 37 -8.27 0.74 -11.56
CA THR A 37 -7.27 1.81 -11.41
C THR A 37 -7.07 2.22 -9.95
N ARG A 38 -8.15 2.23 -9.14
CA ARG A 38 -8.06 2.47 -7.69
C ARG A 38 -7.04 1.56 -7.00
N ARG A 39 -7.02 0.27 -7.36
CA ARG A 39 -6.08 -0.68 -6.76
C ARG A 39 -4.63 -0.39 -7.17
N VAL A 40 -4.41 0.04 -8.42
CA VAL A 40 -3.08 0.46 -8.88
C VAL A 40 -2.57 1.65 -8.05
N LEU A 41 -3.43 2.65 -7.83
CA LEU A 41 -3.09 3.81 -7.00
C LEU A 41 -2.89 3.42 -5.53
N ALA A 42 -3.74 2.55 -4.97
CA ALA A 42 -3.56 2.04 -3.61
C ALA A 42 -2.22 1.30 -3.45
N LYS A 43 -1.84 0.48 -4.43
CA LYS A 43 -0.54 -0.20 -4.50
C LYS A 43 0.62 0.80 -4.57
N THR A 44 0.47 1.85 -5.37
CA THR A 44 1.46 2.92 -5.50
C THR A 44 1.63 3.70 -4.20
N LEU A 45 0.54 4.06 -3.54
CA LEU A 45 0.54 4.71 -2.23
C LEU A 45 1.17 3.81 -1.16
N ALA A 46 0.82 2.52 -1.14
CA ALA A 46 1.40 1.55 -0.21
C ALA A 46 2.92 1.46 -0.35
N TYR A 47 3.43 1.44 -1.60
CA TYR A 47 4.87 1.46 -1.86
C TYR A 47 5.51 2.74 -1.32
N ALA A 48 4.98 3.91 -1.66
CA ALA A 48 5.52 5.19 -1.24
C ALA A 48 5.49 5.37 0.29
N LEU A 49 4.36 5.05 0.91
CA LEU A 49 4.15 5.18 2.37
C LEU A 49 4.94 4.14 3.19
N SER A 50 5.38 3.05 2.57
CA SER A 50 6.26 2.05 3.19
C SER A 50 7.71 2.16 2.72
N PHE A 51 8.05 3.18 1.91
CA PHE A 51 9.36 3.27 1.28
C PHE A 51 10.51 3.10 2.28
N ALA A 52 11.39 2.17 1.95
CA ALA A 52 12.65 1.90 2.64
C ALA A 52 13.64 1.25 1.65
N PRO A 53 14.93 1.29 1.91
CA PRO A 53 15.93 0.66 1.06
C PRO A 53 15.61 -0.82 0.79
N GLY A 54 15.61 -1.21 -0.48
CA GLY A 54 15.35 -2.56 -0.92
C GLY A 54 13.86 -2.92 -1.12
N ILE A 55 12.92 -2.01 -0.86
CA ILE A 55 11.51 -2.24 -1.15
C ILE A 55 11.29 -2.58 -2.62
N ALA A 56 10.45 -3.58 -2.90
CA ALA A 56 10.16 -4.02 -4.26
C ALA A 56 8.74 -4.55 -4.41
N PHE A 57 8.16 -4.37 -5.60
CA PHE A 57 6.94 -5.09 -6.01
C PHE A 57 7.23 -6.56 -6.27
N ALA A 58 6.23 -7.42 -6.10
CA ALA A 58 6.31 -8.83 -6.49
C ALA A 58 6.69 -8.98 -7.97
N ARG A 59 7.55 -9.94 -8.27
CA ARG A 59 8.06 -10.16 -9.63
C ARG A 59 7.00 -10.63 -10.61
N ALA A 60 6.00 -11.36 -10.16
CA ALA A 60 4.99 -11.99 -11.02
C ALA A 60 3.82 -11.07 -11.41
N GLY A 61 3.71 -9.85 -10.88
CA GLY A 61 2.61 -8.92 -11.18
C GLY A 61 1.21 -9.38 -10.73
N LEU A 62 1.06 -10.63 -10.34
CA LEU A 62 -0.12 -11.25 -9.74
C LEU A 62 0.32 -11.77 -8.38
N SER A 63 -0.45 -11.49 -7.36
CA SER A 63 -0.16 -12.01 -6.02
C SER A 63 -0.24 -13.54 -6.03
N ASP A 64 0.91 -14.18 -6.07
CA ASP A 64 1.01 -15.56 -5.66
C ASP A 64 0.59 -15.62 -4.18
N MET A 65 -0.14 -16.66 -3.80
CA MET A 65 -0.56 -16.85 -2.40
C MET A 65 0.64 -16.92 -1.44
N ASP A 66 1.82 -17.23 -1.96
CA ASP A 66 3.06 -17.43 -1.22
C ASP A 66 4.01 -16.22 -1.24
N GLU A 67 3.71 -15.18 -2.02
CA GLU A 67 4.54 -13.98 -2.14
C GLU A 67 3.78 -12.70 -1.75
N PRO A 68 4.44 -11.72 -1.10
CA PRO A 68 3.85 -10.40 -0.82
C PRO A 68 3.62 -9.60 -2.12
N GLU A 69 2.63 -8.72 -2.14
CA GLU A 69 2.48 -7.77 -3.26
C GLU A 69 3.62 -6.76 -3.30
N ILE A 70 4.09 -6.35 -2.13
CA ILE A 70 5.27 -5.52 -1.95
C ILE A 70 6.06 -6.08 -0.76
N ALA A 71 7.37 -6.15 -0.87
CA ALA A 71 8.24 -6.62 0.19
C ALA A 71 9.37 -5.65 0.50
N ILE A 72 9.74 -5.59 1.78
CA ILE A 72 11.02 -5.07 2.21
C ILE A 72 11.85 -6.29 2.66
N PRO A 73 13.00 -6.53 2.02
CA PRO A 73 13.82 -7.70 2.33
C PRO A 73 14.56 -7.54 3.67
N ASP A 74 14.96 -8.67 4.23
CA ASP A 74 15.85 -8.81 5.37
C ASP A 74 16.93 -9.84 4.98
N PRO A 75 18.16 -9.76 5.47
CA PRO A 75 19.19 -10.79 5.21
C PRO A 75 18.75 -12.22 5.55
N MET A 76 17.81 -12.38 6.48
CA MET A 76 17.27 -13.66 6.92
C MET A 76 15.87 -13.98 6.37
N GLY A 77 15.35 -13.18 5.39
CA GLY A 77 14.03 -13.39 4.82
C GLY A 77 13.28 -12.12 4.47
N ILE A 78 12.08 -11.94 5.02
CA ILE A 78 11.22 -10.77 4.77
C ILE A 78 11.12 -9.94 6.05
N LEU A 79 11.58 -8.69 5.98
CA LEU A 79 11.41 -7.72 7.06
C LEU A 79 9.95 -7.29 7.14
N GLU A 80 9.39 -6.89 6.01
CA GLU A 80 8.01 -6.42 5.94
C GLU A 80 7.30 -6.97 4.71
N TRP A 81 6.13 -7.57 4.96
CA TRP A 81 5.18 -8.06 3.97
C TRP A 81 4.04 -7.06 3.84
N ILE A 82 3.85 -6.49 2.67
CA ILE A 82 2.85 -5.45 2.44
C ILE A 82 1.77 -5.98 1.51
N GLU A 83 0.52 -5.87 1.95
CA GLU A 83 -0.70 -6.28 1.26
C GLU A 83 -1.57 -5.08 0.92
N ILE A 84 -2.31 -5.19 -0.18
CA ILE A 84 -3.26 -4.17 -0.62
C ILE A 84 -4.66 -4.76 -0.71
N GLY A 85 -5.65 -4.08 -0.15
CA GLY A 85 -7.06 -4.46 -0.21
C GLY A 85 -7.55 -5.17 1.04
N ALA A 86 -8.28 -6.28 0.87
CA ALA A 86 -8.90 -7.02 1.96
C ALA A 86 -8.41 -8.49 1.99
N PRO A 87 -7.18 -8.75 2.47
CA PRO A 87 -6.63 -10.10 2.52
C PRO A 87 -7.47 -11.02 3.43
N THR A 88 -7.51 -12.30 3.08
CA THR A 88 -8.18 -13.33 3.87
C THR A 88 -7.40 -13.64 5.15
N SER A 89 -8.05 -14.25 6.15
CA SER A 89 -7.39 -14.71 7.38
C SER A 89 -6.22 -15.65 7.09
N GLU A 90 -6.37 -16.53 6.10
CA GLU A 90 -5.30 -17.45 5.68
C GLU A 90 -4.09 -16.70 5.11
N ARG A 91 -4.34 -15.70 4.27
CA ARG A 91 -3.31 -14.82 3.70
C ARG A 91 -2.57 -14.06 4.80
N LEU A 92 -3.29 -13.44 5.73
CA LEU A 92 -2.71 -12.72 6.88
C LEU A 92 -1.90 -13.65 7.79
N LYS A 93 -2.41 -14.86 8.07
CA LYS A 93 -1.69 -15.88 8.84
C LYS A 93 -0.37 -16.26 8.17
N ARG A 94 -0.39 -16.50 6.87
CA ARG A 94 0.80 -16.82 6.07
C ARG A 94 1.82 -15.68 6.12
N ALA A 95 1.39 -14.45 5.84
CA ALA A 95 2.23 -13.26 5.89
C ALA A 95 2.88 -13.08 7.28
N SER A 96 2.10 -13.18 8.37
CA SER A 96 2.60 -13.01 9.73
C SER A 96 3.54 -14.15 10.19
N ASN A 97 3.51 -15.29 9.52
CA ASN A 97 4.48 -16.37 9.73
C ASN A 97 5.77 -16.15 8.95
N ALA A 98 5.69 -15.62 7.75
CA ALA A 98 6.82 -15.46 6.83
C ALA A 98 7.63 -14.18 7.07
N ALA A 99 7.00 -13.11 7.58
CA ALA A 99 7.64 -11.81 7.76
C ALA A 99 7.71 -11.38 9.24
N ARG A 100 8.63 -10.46 9.54
CA ARG A 100 8.72 -9.86 10.88
C ARG A 100 7.59 -8.87 11.14
N ARG A 101 7.12 -8.16 10.10
CA ARG A 101 5.99 -7.22 10.11
C ARG A 101 5.10 -7.48 8.91
N VAL A 102 3.82 -7.20 9.08
CA VAL A 102 2.82 -7.22 8.00
C VAL A 102 2.10 -5.89 8.03
N THR A 103 2.06 -5.23 6.89
CA THR A 103 1.31 -3.98 6.72
C THR A 103 0.24 -4.17 5.66
N VAL A 104 -0.99 -3.79 5.98
CA VAL A 104 -2.12 -3.87 5.05
C VAL A 104 -2.60 -2.46 4.73
N TYR A 105 -2.69 -2.13 3.45
CA TYR A 105 -3.34 -0.90 2.98
C TYR A 105 -4.71 -1.25 2.39
N SER A 106 -5.78 -0.83 3.06
CA SER A 106 -7.16 -1.12 2.64
C SER A 106 -7.92 0.14 2.28
N THR A 107 -8.66 0.08 1.16
CA THR A 107 -9.56 1.16 0.71
C THR A 107 -11.03 0.81 0.92
N THR A 108 -11.37 -0.40 1.37
CA THR A 108 -12.77 -0.87 1.42
C THR A 108 -13.13 -1.50 2.75
N ASP A 109 -12.54 -2.59 3.16
CA ASP A 109 -12.97 -3.44 4.30
C ASP A 109 -11.96 -3.34 5.45
N ALA A 110 -11.62 -2.13 5.91
CA ALA A 110 -10.61 -1.93 6.94
C ALA A 110 -10.98 -2.61 8.28
N ASP A 111 -12.24 -2.49 8.70
CA ASP A 111 -12.71 -3.10 9.97
C ASP A 111 -12.70 -4.63 9.88
N GLY A 112 -13.20 -5.21 8.80
CA GLY A 112 -13.17 -6.66 8.61
C GLY A 112 -11.75 -7.22 8.48
N VAL A 113 -10.80 -6.47 7.89
CA VAL A 113 -9.37 -6.84 7.89
C VAL A 113 -8.81 -6.83 9.31
N LEU A 114 -9.14 -5.80 10.10
CA LEU A 114 -8.69 -5.68 11.48
C LEU A 114 -9.20 -6.83 12.34
N GLU A 115 -10.49 -7.14 12.27
CA GLU A 115 -11.10 -8.27 12.99
C GLU A 115 -10.42 -9.61 12.64
N ARG A 116 -10.19 -9.87 11.34
CA ARG A 116 -9.48 -11.07 10.90
C ARG A 116 -8.05 -11.13 11.42
N ALA A 117 -7.35 -10.00 11.44
CA ALA A 117 -5.98 -9.90 11.94
C ALA A 117 -5.90 -10.11 13.46
N GLN A 118 -6.82 -9.52 14.24
CA GLN A 118 -6.91 -9.65 15.70
C GLN A 118 -7.13 -11.10 16.15
N ALA A 119 -7.84 -11.90 15.34
CA ALA A 119 -8.07 -13.32 15.62
C ALA A 119 -6.83 -14.21 15.43
N LEU A 120 -5.71 -13.68 14.92
CA LEU A 120 -4.51 -14.47 14.63
C LEU A 120 -3.52 -14.51 15.80
N PRO A 121 -2.76 -15.62 15.98
CA PRO A 121 -1.77 -15.75 17.06
C PRO A 121 -0.66 -14.69 17.01
N ARG A 122 -0.39 -14.12 15.82
CA ARG A 122 0.65 -13.10 15.60
C ARG A 122 0.06 -11.74 15.19
N ALA A 123 -1.10 -11.41 15.75
CA ALA A 123 -1.78 -10.13 15.52
C ALA A 123 -0.87 -8.92 15.77
N ASN A 124 0.01 -9.00 16.77
CA ASN A 124 0.98 -7.95 17.12
C ASN A 124 2.00 -7.61 16.02
N ARG A 125 2.08 -8.42 14.96
CA ARG A 125 2.92 -8.14 13.78
C ARG A 125 2.17 -7.40 12.68
N ILE A 126 0.84 -7.25 12.81
CA ILE A 126 -0.01 -6.75 11.73
C ILE A 126 -0.47 -5.33 12.04
N THR A 127 -0.15 -4.43 11.12
CA THR A 127 -0.61 -3.04 11.10
C THR A 127 -1.52 -2.82 9.90
N LEU A 128 -2.62 -2.13 10.11
CA LEU A 128 -3.57 -1.74 9.08
C LEU A 128 -3.52 -0.22 8.87
N HIS A 129 -3.41 0.19 7.62
CA HIS A 129 -3.63 1.55 7.15
C HIS A 129 -4.92 1.59 6.34
N ALA A 130 -5.93 2.30 6.82
CA ALA A 130 -7.13 2.59 6.06
C ALA A 130 -6.89 3.82 5.18
N LEU A 131 -6.93 3.60 3.86
CA LEU A 131 -6.89 4.65 2.85
C LEU A 131 -8.33 5.04 2.50
N ASP A 132 -8.64 6.33 2.52
CA ASP A 132 -9.95 6.81 2.08
C ASP A 132 -10.14 6.54 0.58
N ALA A 133 -11.23 5.86 0.23
CA ALA A 133 -11.50 5.45 -1.14
C ALA A 133 -11.74 6.66 -2.06
N SER A 134 -12.40 7.71 -1.55
CA SER A 134 -12.68 8.93 -2.32
C SER A 134 -11.40 9.73 -2.59
N PHE A 135 -10.47 9.74 -1.63
CA PHE A 135 -9.14 10.31 -1.83
C PHE A 135 -8.37 9.57 -2.93
N VAL A 136 -8.37 8.23 -2.90
CA VAL A 136 -7.66 7.43 -3.92
C VAL A 136 -8.27 7.63 -5.30
N ASP A 137 -9.61 7.73 -5.41
CA ASP A 137 -10.29 7.99 -6.68
C ASP A 137 -9.99 9.41 -7.20
N ALA A 138 -10.07 10.41 -6.35
CA ALA A 138 -9.73 11.78 -6.71
C ALA A 138 -8.25 11.92 -7.13
N LEU A 139 -7.34 11.24 -6.43
CA LEU A 139 -5.94 11.19 -6.83
C LEU A 139 -5.75 10.51 -8.19
N ALA A 140 -6.48 9.44 -8.48
CA ALA A 140 -6.39 8.76 -9.78
C ALA A 140 -6.72 9.73 -10.95
N GLU A 141 -7.73 10.57 -10.80
CA GLU A 141 -8.07 11.61 -11.77
C GLU A 141 -6.94 12.63 -11.94
N ARG A 142 -6.33 13.09 -10.84
CA ARG A 142 -5.22 14.06 -10.87
C ARG A 142 -3.96 13.47 -11.50
N VAL A 143 -3.64 12.24 -11.18
CA VAL A 143 -2.48 11.51 -11.75
C VAL A 143 -2.63 11.32 -13.26
N ALA A 144 -3.84 11.02 -13.74
CA ALA A 144 -4.12 10.92 -15.19
C ALA A 144 -3.87 12.25 -15.90
N VAL A 145 -4.35 13.38 -15.34
CA VAL A 145 -4.14 14.73 -15.90
C VAL A 145 -2.66 15.11 -15.86
N ALA A 146 -1.94 14.74 -14.82
CA ALA A 146 -0.52 15.04 -14.62
C ALA A 146 0.43 14.05 -15.31
N SER A 147 -0.06 13.22 -16.23
CA SER A 147 0.73 12.23 -16.96
C SER A 147 1.58 11.33 -16.06
N GLY A 148 0.99 10.84 -14.98
CA GLY A 148 1.61 9.92 -14.03
C GLY A 148 2.49 10.58 -12.95
N ARG A 149 2.44 11.92 -12.80
CA ARG A 149 3.22 12.64 -11.79
C ARG A 149 2.34 13.19 -10.68
N PHE A 150 2.82 13.09 -9.44
CA PHE A 150 2.19 13.77 -8.30
C PHE A 150 3.18 13.93 -7.13
N GLU A 151 2.88 14.90 -6.29
CA GLU A 151 3.54 15.07 -5.00
C GLU A 151 2.72 14.36 -3.93
N LEU A 152 3.37 13.69 -2.99
CA LEU A 152 2.74 13.05 -1.84
C LEU A 152 3.38 13.52 -0.55
N VAL A 153 2.61 14.18 0.30
CA VAL A 153 3.04 14.60 1.63
C VAL A 153 2.27 13.81 2.68
N ARG A 154 2.98 13.24 3.65
CA ARG A 154 2.41 12.71 4.89
C ARG A 154 2.89 13.54 6.06
N SER A 155 1.96 14.04 6.86
CA SER A 155 2.27 14.84 8.05
C SER A 155 1.16 14.70 9.09
N GLY A 156 1.52 14.33 10.32
CA GLY A 156 0.58 14.17 11.43
C GLY A 156 -0.51 13.13 11.18
N GLY A 157 -0.20 12.06 10.46
CA GLY A 157 -1.18 11.03 10.08
C GLY A 157 -2.18 11.48 9.02
N HIS A 158 -1.91 12.56 8.28
CA HIS A 158 -2.71 13.07 7.19
C HIS A 158 -1.93 13.01 5.87
N LEU A 159 -2.62 12.70 4.78
CA LEU A 159 -2.07 12.64 3.43
C LEU A 159 -2.53 13.83 2.61
N TYR A 160 -1.62 14.43 1.88
CA TYR A 160 -1.88 15.46 0.87
C TYR A 160 -1.23 15.00 -0.43
N ALA A 161 -2.00 14.95 -1.51
CA ALA A 161 -1.48 14.56 -2.82
C ALA A 161 -1.82 15.62 -3.86
N THR A 162 -0.80 16.12 -4.58
CA THR A 162 -0.96 17.17 -5.58
C THR A 162 -0.60 16.66 -6.96
N GLY A 163 -1.57 16.68 -7.87
CA GLY A 163 -1.37 16.34 -9.28
C GLY A 163 -2.11 17.31 -10.19
N GLY A 164 -1.46 17.76 -11.28
CA GLY A 164 -2.05 18.73 -12.21
C GLY A 164 -2.39 20.07 -11.55
N GLY A 165 -1.66 20.48 -10.50
CA GLY A 165 -1.89 21.74 -9.77
C GLY A 165 -3.07 21.70 -8.80
N VAL A 166 -3.67 20.54 -8.53
CA VAL A 166 -4.79 20.38 -7.58
C VAL A 166 -4.37 19.41 -6.48
N THR A 167 -4.59 19.83 -5.24
CA THR A 167 -4.34 18.99 -4.05
C THR A 167 -5.62 18.33 -3.58
N VAL A 168 -5.54 17.05 -3.29
CA VAL A 168 -6.54 16.25 -2.58
C VAL A 168 -5.94 15.76 -1.27
N ASP A 169 -6.76 15.59 -0.24
CA ASP A 169 -6.26 15.21 1.08
C ASP A 169 -7.21 14.27 1.82
N ALA A 170 -6.67 13.48 2.74
CA ALA A 170 -7.43 12.61 3.63
C ALA A 170 -6.59 12.17 4.83
N PRO A 171 -7.22 11.80 5.96
CA PRO A 171 -6.51 11.15 7.05
C PRO A 171 -6.03 9.75 6.64
N LEU A 172 -4.85 9.35 7.12
CA LEU A 172 -4.36 7.98 7.09
C LEU A 172 -4.63 7.35 8.46
N VAL A 173 -5.69 6.58 8.56
CA VAL A 173 -6.05 5.91 9.82
C VAL A 173 -5.20 4.65 9.98
N THR A 174 -4.39 4.61 11.04
CA THR A 174 -3.49 3.49 11.35
C THR A 174 -3.99 2.76 12.58
N ARG A 175 -4.07 1.43 12.51
CA ARG A 175 -4.47 0.55 13.62
C ARG A 175 -3.53 -0.63 13.74
N SER A 176 -3.15 -1.00 14.96
CA SER A 176 -2.40 -2.22 15.24
C SER A 176 -3.36 -3.34 15.63
N ALA A 177 -3.24 -4.51 14.99
CA ALA A 177 -4.09 -5.64 15.34
C ALA A 177 -3.70 -6.28 16.70
N GLY A 178 -2.52 -5.98 17.23
CA GLY A 178 -2.08 -6.43 18.56
C GLY A 178 -2.58 -5.58 19.71
N GLU A 179 -3.13 -4.39 19.43
CA GLU A 179 -3.72 -3.51 20.44
C GLU A 179 -5.22 -3.77 20.51
N SER A 180 -5.70 -4.38 21.62
CA SER A 180 -7.13 -4.36 21.93
C SER A 180 -7.52 -2.93 22.29
N GLU A 181 -8.57 -2.39 21.66
CA GLU A 181 -9.23 -1.20 22.18
C GLU A 181 -9.67 -1.48 23.63
N ALA A 182 -9.06 -0.76 24.57
CA ALA A 182 -9.41 -0.82 25.99
C ALA A 182 -10.68 -0.02 26.26
#